data_f58218ad3d7b7ae92a3243cbb04fd316
#
_entry.id   f58218ad3d7b7ae92a3243cbb04fd316
#
_cell.length_a   1.000
_cell.length_b   1.000
_cell.length_c   1.000
_cell.angle_alpha   90.00
_cell.angle_beta   90.00
_cell.angle_gamma   90.00
#
_symmetry.space_group_name_H-M   'P 1'
#
loop_
_entity.id
_entity.type
_entity.pdbx_description
1 polymer ?
#
loop_
_entity_poly.entity_id
_entity_poly.type
_entity_poly.pdbx_seq_one_letter_code
_entity_poly.pdbx_strand_id
1 'polypeptide(L)'
;TFGNFSDFSYWDALIDSRIFLVEVGNGEGAIGAGGYYPSYEQYTLALDKGWHVAPTNNQDNHKGRWGNANDARDVILTDDFSEQGLYQAIRDLRVYSTEDKNLELYYTVNGLPLGSVIEEAPEALELNVQVSDPDASDSISKVEVIVNSGKVAYTWDDPAVLATGELACTLEPTYSYYYIRV
;
A
#
# COMPACT_ATOMS: atom_id res chain seq x y z
N THR A 1 3.88 -4.53 21.49
CA THR A 1 2.44 -4.16 21.70
C THR A 1 2.36 -2.88 22.46
N PHE A 2 1.75 -1.88 21.89
CA PHE A 2 1.69 -0.53 22.44
C PHE A 2 0.41 -0.29 23.27
N GLY A 3 -0.06 -1.29 23.99
CA GLY A 3 -1.16 -1.17 24.94
C GLY A 3 -2.50 -0.87 24.27
N ASN A 4 -3.21 0.12 24.79
CA ASN A 4 -4.59 0.42 24.40
C ASN A 4 -4.77 1.00 22.98
N PHE A 5 -3.70 1.25 22.21
CA PHE A 5 -3.78 1.83 20.86
C PHE A 5 -3.55 0.80 19.75
N SER A 6 -3.27 -0.45 20.09
CA SER A 6 -2.90 -1.49 19.12
C SER A 6 -4.06 -2.03 18.28
N ASP A 7 -5.30 -1.65 18.58
CA ASP A 7 -6.51 -2.10 17.88
C ASP A 7 -7.14 -1.01 16.99
N PHE A 8 -6.51 0.15 16.85
CA PHE A 8 -6.97 1.32 16.08
C PHE A 8 -8.39 1.82 16.43
N SER A 9 -8.92 1.48 17.61
CA SER A 9 -10.30 1.80 18.02
C SER A 9 -10.53 3.27 18.36
N TYR A 10 -9.48 4.05 18.58
CA TYR A 10 -9.56 5.48 18.92
C TYR A 10 -9.64 6.37 17.68
N TRP A 11 -10.47 5.99 16.72
CA TRP A 11 -10.71 6.81 15.55
C TRP A 11 -11.48 8.08 15.92
N ASP A 12 -11.02 9.20 15.43
CA ASP A 12 -11.66 10.50 15.51
C ASP A 12 -11.32 11.30 14.25
N ALA A 13 -12.27 11.99 13.65
CA ALA A 13 -12.10 12.67 12.38
C ALA A 13 -10.99 13.74 12.39
N LEU A 14 -10.76 14.43 13.54
CA LEU A 14 -9.66 15.38 13.65
C LEU A 14 -8.31 14.67 13.71
N ILE A 15 -8.23 13.54 14.40
CA ILE A 15 -7.00 12.74 14.49
C ILE A 15 -6.71 12.10 13.13
N ASP A 16 -7.70 11.51 12.49
CA ASP A 16 -7.61 10.91 11.17
C ASP A 16 -7.05 11.91 10.14
N SER A 17 -7.52 13.15 10.15
CA SER A 17 -7.02 14.21 9.27
C SER A 17 -5.56 14.64 9.51
N ARG A 18 -4.86 14.06 10.49
CA ARG A 18 -3.48 14.38 10.89
C ARG A 18 -2.53 13.18 10.83
N ILE A 19 -3.07 11.97 10.67
CA ILE A 19 -2.29 10.73 10.58
C ILE A 19 -2.46 10.20 9.16
N PHE A 20 -1.37 10.12 8.41
CA PHE A 20 -1.39 9.75 6.99
C PHE A 20 -0.78 8.38 6.72
N LEU A 21 0.03 7.87 7.62
CA LEU A 21 0.82 6.66 7.40
C LEU A 21 0.68 5.68 8.57
N VAL A 22 0.71 4.38 8.25
CA VAL A 22 0.78 3.30 9.24
C VAL A 22 1.89 2.32 8.88
N GLU A 23 2.71 1.96 9.86
CA GLU A 23 3.82 1.04 9.67
C GLU A 23 3.31 -0.39 9.49
N VAL A 24 3.67 -1.04 8.38
CA VAL A 24 3.30 -2.42 8.03
C VAL A 24 4.50 -3.36 7.98
N GLY A 25 5.70 -2.83 8.09
CA GLY A 25 6.94 -3.58 8.21
C GLY A 25 7.97 -2.76 8.96
N ASN A 26 8.72 -3.39 9.86
CA ASN A 26 9.72 -2.74 10.69
C ASN A 26 10.96 -3.60 10.84
N GLY A 27 12.13 -2.96 10.86
CA GLY A 27 13.40 -3.58 11.20
C GLY A 27 14.41 -3.61 10.07
N GLU A 28 15.69 -3.74 10.47
CA GLU A 28 16.85 -3.71 9.56
C GLU A 28 17.34 -5.10 9.09
N GLY A 29 16.63 -6.17 9.48
CA GLY A 29 16.93 -7.53 9.03
C GLY A 29 16.52 -7.76 7.58
N ALA A 30 17.06 -8.83 6.99
CA ALA A 30 16.67 -9.23 5.65
C ALA A 30 15.17 -9.60 5.59
N ILE A 31 14.52 -9.28 4.48
CA ILE A 31 13.12 -9.63 4.25
C ILE A 31 12.94 -11.14 4.37
N GLY A 32 11.91 -11.56 5.11
CA GLY A 32 11.64 -12.97 5.38
C GLY A 32 12.56 -13.64 6.42
N ALA A 33 13.46 -12.88 7.06
CA ALA A 33 14.39 -13.37 8.07
C ALA A 33 14.27 -12.64 9.40
N GLY A 34 15.01 -13.08 10.42
CA GLY A 34 15.00 -12.45 11.74
C GLY A 34 15.50 -11.00 11.70
N GLY A 35 14.83 -10.12 12.46
CA GLY A 35 15.15 -8.69 12.53
C GLY A 35 14.38 -7.82 11.53
N TYR A 36 13.50 -8.41 10.74
CA TYR A 36 12.42 -7.74 10.02
C TYR A 36 11.07 -8.30 10.50
N TYR A 37 10.12 -7.43 10.77
CA TYR A 37 8.85 -7.74 11.43
C TYR A 37 7.68 -7.19 10.60
N PRO A 38 7.12 -7.98 9.67
CA PRO A 38 5.93 -7.60 8.91
C PRO A 38 4.69 -7.57 9.80
N SER A 39 3.78 -6.65 9.51
CA SER A 39 2.51 -6.47 10.23
C SER A 39 1.38 -6.01 9.29
N TYR A 40 1.23 -6.67 8.14
CA TYR A 40 0.30 -6.27 7.08
C TYR A 40 -1.15 -6.28 7.54
N GLU A 41 -1.51 -7.17 8.49
CA GLU A 41 -2.83 -7.21 9.09
C GLU A 41 -3.18 -5.93 9.85
N GLN A 42 -2.20 -5.17 10.31
CA GLN A 42 -2.42 -3.89 10.97
C GLN A 42 -2.93 -2.82 9.99
N TYR A 43 -2.47 -2.87 8.73
CA TYR A 43 -3.01 -1.99 7.69
C TYR A 43 -4.50 -2.26 7.44
N THR A 44 -4.85 -3.51 7.21
CA THR A 44 -6.24 -3.95 7.04
C THR A 44 -7.10 -3.55 8.24
N LEU A 45 -6.59 -3.76 9.47
CA LEU A 45 -7.30 -3.41 10.69
C LEU A 45 -7.52 -1.89 10.81
N ALA A 46 -6.54 -1.07 10.46
CA ALA A 46 -6.68 0.39 10.46
C ALA A 46 -7.79 0.83 9.49
N LEU A 47 -7.75 0.33 8.25
CA LEU A 47 -8.77 0.62 7.23
C LEU A 47 -10.17 0.14 7.66
N ASP A 48 -10.29 -1.05 8.27
CA ASP A 48 -11.57 -1.57 8.81
C ASP A 48 -12.14 -0.71 9.94
N LYS A 49 -11.27 0.05 10.64
CA LYS A 49 -11.67 1.02 11.69
C LYS A 49 -11.97 2.41 11.15
N GLY A 50 -11.86 2.61 9.84
CA GLY A 50 -12.17 3.87 9.17
C GLY A 50 -11.02 4.87 9.05
N TRP A 51 -9.78 4.47 9.36
CA TRP A 51 -8.62 5.32 9.16
C TRP A 51 -8.29 5.50 7.69
N HIS A 52 -7.98 6.73 7.30
CA HIS A 52 -7.47 7.07 5.96
C HIS A 52 -5.94 7.15 6.03
N VAL A 53 -5.28 6.03 5.82
CA VAL A 53 -3.82 5.91 5.95
C VAL A 53 -3.24 5.11 4.78
N ALA A 54 -1.98 5.42 4.43
CA ALA A 54 -1.19 4.62 3.51
C ALA A 54 -0.15 3.77 4.28
N PRO A 55 0.31 2.64 3.72
CA PRO A 55 1.27 1.77 4.39
C PRO A 55 2.70 2.30 4.27
N THR A 56 3.54 2.02 5.29
CA THR A 56 4.98 2.27 5.25
C THR A 56 5.79 1.07 5.73
N ASN A 57 6.97 0.88 5.13
CA ASN A 57 8.00 -0.06 5.57
C ASN A 57 9.21 0.70 6.11
N ASN A 58 9.50 0.54 7.38
CA ASN A 58 10.57 1.28 8.05
C ASN A 58 11.69 0.33 8.49
N GLN A 59 12.93 0.73 8.23
CA GLN A 59 14.09 -0.10 8.58
C GLN A 59 14.48 0.00 10.06
N ASP A 60 13.94 0.99 10.81
CA ASP A 60 14.29 1.25 12.22
C ASP A 60 15.80 1.23 12.46
N ASN A 61 16.56 1.81 11.53
CA ASN A 61 18.00 1.67 11.46
C ASN A 61 18.73 2.55 12.48
N HIS A 62 19.52 1.94 13.35
CA HIS A 62 20.32 2.58 14.40
C HIS A 62 21.83 2.54 14.12
N LYS A 63 22.25 2.08 12.93
CA LYS A 63 23.67 1.81 12.60
C LYS A 63 24.19 2.59 11.39
N GLY A 64 23.47 3.63 10.95
CA GLY A 64 23.90 4.46 9.82
C GLY A 64 23.78 3.78 8.44
N ARG A 65 22.92 2.75 8.31
CA ARG A 65 22.64 2.06 7.05
C ARG A 65 21.30 2.49 6.45
N TRP A 66 21.03 3.78 6.46
CA TRP A 66 19.76 4.34 6.00
C TRP A 66 19.53 4.07 4.51
N GLY A 67 18.42 3.42 4.19
CA GLY A 67 18.03 3.04 2.85
C GLY A 67 18.74 1.82 2.26
N ASN A 68 19.67 1.18 2.99
CA ASN A 68 20.42 0.02 2.49
C ASN A 68 20.55 -1.13 3.50
N ALA A 69 19.75 -1.13 4.57
CA ALA A 69 19.76 -2.22 5.54
C ALA A 69 19.07 -3.48 4.99
N ASN A 70 17.99 -3.30 4.23
CA ASN A 70 17.29 -4.32 3.47
C ASN A 70 16.62 -3.69 2.24
N ASP A 71 15.79 -4.46 1.52
CA ASP A 71 15.14 -4.03 0.28
C ASP A 71 13.75 -3.40 0.50
N ALA A 72 13.28 -3.28 1.75
CA ALA A 72 12.02 -2.59 2.04
C ALA A 72 12.10 -1.10 1.70
N ARG A 73 11.06 -0.59 1.05
CA ARG A 73 10.94 0.81 0.59
C ARG A 73 9.55 1.35 0.79
N ASP A 74 9.49 2.67 0.94
CA ASP A 74 8.29 3.47 0.74
C ASP A 74 8.40 4.20 -0.59
N VAL A 75 7.35 4.12 -1.39
CA VAL A 75 7.29 4.78 -2.68
C VAL A 75 6.24 5.88 -2.61
N ILE A 76 6.65 7.11 -2.91
CA ILE A 76 5.80 8.29 -2.95
C ILE A 76 5.59 8.68 -4.41
N LEU A 77 4.33 8.66 -4.85
CA LEU A 77 3.95 9.05 -6.21
C LEU A 77 3.68 10.55 -6.28
N THR A 78 4.51 11.28 -7.01
CA THR A 78 4.40 12.73 -7.17
C THR A 78 4.97 13.21 -8.50
N ASP A 79 4.33 14.21 -9.10
CA ASP A 79 4.86 14.95 -10.27
C ASP A 79 5.74 16.15 -9.85
N ASP A 80 5.74 16.51 -8.57
CA ASP A 80 6.53 17.59 -7.99
C ASP A 80 7.55 17.04 -6.99
N PHE A 81 8.81 16.89 -7.43
CA PHE A 81 9.92 16.43 -6.60
C PHE A 81 10.51 17.56 -5.75
N SER A 82 9.65 18.35 -5.13
CA SER A 82 9.98 19.34 -4.10
C SER A 82 9.58 18.86 -2.71
N GLU A 83 10.06 19.51 -1.65
CA GLU A 83 9.63 19.23 -0.28
C GLU A 83 8.11 19.35 -0.16
N GLN A 84 7.52 20.38 -0.73
CA GLN A 84 6.08 20.63 -0.72
C GLN A 84 5.31 19.54 -1.47
N GLY A 85 5.79 19.13 -2.66
CA GLY A 85 5.19 18.07 -3.46
C GLY A 85 5.20 16.72 -2.75
N LEU A 86 6.32 16.37 -2.10
CA LEU A 86 6.42 15.15 -1.29
C LEU A 86 5.45 15.15 -0.11
N TYR A 87 5.37 16.24 0.65
CA TYR A 87 4.40 16.34 1.74
C TYR A 87 2.95 16.33 1.25
N GLN A 88 2.67 16.92 0.08
CA GLN A 88 1.33 16.87 -0.48
C GLN A 88 0.97 15.45 -0.89
N ALA A 89 1.86 14.74 -1.58
CA ALA A 89 1.63 13.36 -1.98
C ALA A 89 1.37 12.44 -0.75
N ILE A 90 2.08 12.63 0.36
CA ILE A 90 1.82 11.90 1.60
C ILE A 90 0.43 12.23 2.16
N ARG A 91 0.02 13.50 2.17
CA ARG A 91 -1.33 13.91 2.62
C ARG A 91 -2.44 13.36 1.74
N ASP A 92 -2.17 13.23 0.45
CA ASP A 92 -3.09 12.66 -0.53
C ASP A 92 -3.02 11.13 -0.56
N LEU A 93 -2.27 10.50 0.36
CA LEU A 93 -2.08 9.05 0.48
C LEU A 93 -1.53 8.40 -0.80
N ARG A 94 -0.75 9.15 -1.60
CA ARG A 94 -0.07 8.67 -2.80
C ARG A 94 1.19 7.88 -2.44
N VAL A 95 1.04 6.90 -1.57
CA VAL A 95 2.15 6.12 -1.02
C VAL A 95 1.79 4.64 -1.06
N TYR A 96 2.75 3.81 -1.46
CA TYR A 96 2.70 2.38 -1.21
C TYR A 96 4.01 1.92 -0.58
N SER A 97 3.96 0.80 0.13
CA SER A 97 5.14 0.13 0.68
C SER A 97 5.44 -1.14 -0.10
N THR A 98 6.71 -1.48 -0.20
CA THR A 98 7.18 -2.70 -0.85
C THR A 98 8.32 -3.33 -0.08
N GLU A 99 8.45 -4.65 -0.14
CA GLU A 99 9.58 -5.43 0.36
C GLU A 99 10.66 -5.65 -0.72
N ASP A 100 10.38 -5.19 -1.91
CA ASP A 100 11.30 -5.14 -3.03
C ASP A 100 11.79 -3.71 -3.27
N LYS A 101 13.09 -3.56 -3.60
CA LYS A 101 13.75 -2.24 -3.71
C LYS A 101 13.31 -1.41 -4.91
N ASN A 102 12.73 -2.02 -5.94
CA ASN A 102 12.46 -1.40 -7.23
C ASN A 102 11.16 -1.85 -7.91
N LEU A 103 10.28 -2.57 -7.20
CA LEU A 103 8.93 -2.86 -7.68
C LEU A 103 8.18 -1.57 -7.93
N GLU A 104 7.65 -1.40 -9.13
CA GLU A 104 6.83 -0.27 -9.54
C GLU A 104 5.36 -0.68 -9.56
N LEU A 105 4.53 0.06 -8.84
CA LEU A 105 3.07 -0.12 -8.80
C LEU A 105 2.36 1.22 -8.96
N TYR A 106 1.43 1.27 -9.90
CA TYR A 106 0.48 2.36 -10.05
C TYR A 106 -0.90 1.79 -10.33
N TYR A 107 -1.93 2.31 -9.70
CA TYR A 107 -3.30 1.92 -10.03
C TYR A 107 -4.29 3.06 -9.87
N THR A 108 -5.39 2.94 -10.60
CA THR A 108 -6.52 3.86 -10.53
C THR A 108 -7.83 3.09 -10.33
N VAL A 109 -8.78 3.75 -9.71
CA VAL A 109 -10.18 3.32 -9.65
C VAL A 109 -11.04 4.42 -10.26
N ASN A 110 -11.76 4.10 -11.34
CA ASN A 110 -12.53 5.08 -12.12
C ASN A 110 -11.68 6.31 -12.55
N GLY A 111 -10.40 6.09 -12.89
CA GLY A 111 -9.45 7.12 -13.24
C GLY A 111 -8.85 7.91 -12.06
N LEU A 112 -9.31 7.68 -10.84
CA LEU A 112 -8.75 8.29 -9.64
C LEU A 112 -7.56 7.46 -9.12
N PRO A 113 -6.39 8.07 -8.85
CA PRO A 113 -5.21 7.34 -8.43
C PRO A 113 -5.32 6.79 -7.00
N LEU A 114 -4.45 5.83 -6.67
CA LEU A 114 -4.37 5.26 -5.32
C LEU A 114 -4.36 6.34 -4.23
N GLY A 115 -4.94 6.04 -3.05
CA GLY A 115 -5.12 6.99 -1.95
C GLY A 115 -6.32 7.93 -2.10
N SER A 116 -7.06 7.86 -3.23
CA SER A 116 -8.26 8.70 -3.40
C SER A 116 -9.41 8.22 -2.53
N VAL A 117 -10.16 9.17 -1.98
CA VAL A 117 -11.43 8.94 -1.29
C VAL A 117 -12.57 9.22 -2.27
N ILE A 118 -13.46 8.24 -2.44
CA ILE A 118 -14.65 8.34 -3.30
C ILE A 118 -15.85 8.55 -2.37
N GLU A 119 -16.38 9.77 -2.33
CA GLU A 119 -17.45 10.14 -1.39
C GLU A 119 -18.82 9.51 -1.74
N GLU A 120 -19.08 9.34 -3.03
CA GLU A 120 -20.32 8.73 -3.52
C GLU A 120 -20.02 7.41 -4.23
N ALA A 121 -20.67 6.33 -3.80
CA ALA A 121 -20.49 5.02 -4.42
C ALA A 121 -20.89 5.07 -5.91
N PRO A 122 -19.96 4.73 -6.84
CA PRO A 122 -20.27 4.67 -8.26
C PRO A 122 -21.13 3.43 -8.59
N GLU A 123 -21.65 3.33 -9.81
CA GLU A 123 -22.35 2.12 -10.27
C GLU A 123 -21.44 0.90 -10.35
N ALA A 124 -20.17 1.10 -10.70
CA ALA A 124 -19.13 0.08 -10.75
C ALA A 124 -17.76 0.68 -10.48
N LEU A 125 -16.81 -0.16 -10.07
CA LEU A 125 -15.42 0.20 -9.87
C LEU A 125 -14.58 -0.38 -11.01
N GLU A 126 -14.07 0.49 -11.88
CA GLU A 126 -13.15 0.13 -12.96
C GLU A 126 -11.71 0.30 -12.45
N LEU A 127 -11.07 -0.83 -12.13
CA LEU A 127 -9.68 -0.86 -11.67
C LEU A 127 -8.75 -1.04 -12.86
N ASN A 128 -7.73 -0.19 -12.94
CA ASN A 128 -6.61 -0.33 -13.87
C ASN A 128 -5.32 -0.33 -13.05
N VAL A 129 -4.49 -1.34 -13.23
CA VAL A 129 -3.25 -1.57 -12.46
C VAL A 129 -2.08 -1.70 -13.42
N GLN A 130 -1.04 -0.94 -13.16
CA GLN A 130 0.26 -1.07 -13.80
C GLN A 130 1.25 -1.56 -12.76
N VAL A 131 1.93 -2.65 -13.05
CA VAL A 131 2.90 -3.26 -12.15
C VAL A 131 4.07 -3.79 -12.94
N SER A 132 5.28 -3.48 -12.49
CA SER A 132 6.51 -3.98 -13.12
C SER A 132 7.61 -4.18 -12.08
N ASP A 133 8.46 -5.16 -12.36
CA ASP A 133 9.70 -5.40 -11.66
C ASP A 133 10.82 -5.42 -12.69
N PRO A 134 11.82 -4.52 -12.59
CA PRO A 134 12.93 -4.46 -13.53
C PRO A 134 13.98 -5.57 -13.32
N ASP A 135 13.93 -6.32 -12.22
CA ASP A 135 14.91 -7.36 -11.92
C ASP A 135 14.61 -8.62 -12.74
N ALA A 136 15.49 -8.96 -13.69
CA ALA A 136 15.32 -10.11 -14.59
C ALA A 136 15.26 -11.47 -13.89
N SER A 137 15.71 -11.56 -12.63
CA SER A 137 15.66 -12.76 -11.79
C SER A 137 14.40 -12.86 -10.95
N ASP A 138 13.61 -11.81 -10.92
CA ASP A 138 12.37 -11.75 -10.17
C ASP A 138 11.14 -11.83 -11.06
N SER A 139 9.99 -12.18 -10.49
CA SER A 139 8.77 -12.31 -11.26
C SER A 139 7.54 -12.09 -10.39
N ILE A 140 6.60 -11.33 -10.92
CA ILE A 140 5.28 -11.16 -10.30
C ILE A 140 4.48 -12.44 -10.53
N SER A 141 4.15 -13.13 -9.44
CA SER A 141 3.40 -14.39 -9.50
C SER A 141 1.90 -14.22 -9.28
N LYS A 142 1.52 -13.11 -8.65
CA LYS A 142 0.13 -12.83 -8.33
C LYS A 142 -0.07 -11.34 -8.01
N VAL A 143 -1.22 -10.81 -8.43
CA VAL A 143 -1.71 -9.50 -8.02
C VAL A 143 -3.15 -9.65 -7.52
N GLU A 144 -3.48 -9.04 -6.40
CA GLU A 144 -4.77 -9.19 -5.73
C GLU A 144 -5.39 -7.84 -5.41
N VAL A 145 -6.72 -7.77 -5.52
CA VAL A 145 -7.52 -6.66 -4.95
C VAL A 145 -7.98 -7.07 -3.56
N ILE A 146 -7.53 -6.34 -2.56
CA ILE A 146 -7.86 -6.58 -1.15
C ILE A 146 -8.93 -5.59 -0.71
N VAL A 147 -9.87 -6.09 0.09
CA VAL A 147 -11.03 -5.36 0.62
C VAL A 147 -11.21 -5.62 2.11
N ASN A 148 -12.29 -5.12 2.70
CA ASN A 148 -12.61 -5.24 4.13
C ASN A 148 -12.24 -6.60 4.74
N SER A 149 -11.62 -6.53 5.90
CA SER A 149 -11.13 -7.70 6.67
C SER A 149 -10.05 -8.53 5.94
N GLY A 150 -9.30 -7.89 5.04
CA GLY A 150 -8.23 -8.54 4.29
C GLY A 150 -8.70 -9.58 3.27
N LYS A 151 -9.98 -9.55 2.89
CA LYS A 151 -10.53 -10.48 1.90
C LYS A 151 -10.01 -10.14 0.52
N VAL A 152 -9.80 -11.18 -0.30
CA VAL A 152 -9.48 -11.03 -1.71
C VAL A 152 -10.78 -10.92 -2.51
N ALA A 153 -10.96 -9.79 -3.19
CA ALA A 153 -12.10 -9.56 -4.08
C ALA A 153 -11.81 -9.98 -5.53
N TYR A 154 -10.56 -9.90 -5.96
CA TYR A 154 -10.13 -10.31 -7.28
C TYR A 154 -8.66 -10.74 -7.28
N THR A 155 -8.28 -11.63 -8.21
CA THR A 155 -6.90 -12.12 -8.35
C THR A 155 -6.53 -12.21 -9.84
N TRP A 156 -5.33 -11.73 -10.17
CA TRP A 156 -4.62 -12.04 -11.41
C TRP A 156 -3.47 -12.98 -11.07
N ASP A 157 -3.49 -14.19 -11.62
CA ASP A 157 -2.48 -15.23 -11.43
C ASP A 157 -2.11 -15.98 -12.73
N ASP A 158 -2.67 -15.53 -13.86
CA ASP A 158 -2.26 -16.03 -15.19
C ASP A 158 -0.92 -15.38 -15.57
N PRO A 159 0.16 -16.18 -15.76
CA PRO A 159 1.47 -15.64 -16.10
C PRO A 159 1.50 -14.82 -17.40
N ALA A 160 0.66 -15.14 -18.37
CA ALA A 160 0.61 -14.42 -19.65
C ALA A 160 -0.04 -13.04 -19.46
N VAL A 161 -1.01 -12.92 -18.57
CA VAL A 161 -1.64 -11.66 -18.19
C VAL A 161 -0.68 -10.82 -17.34
N LEU A 162 -0.08 -11.40 -16.31
CA LEU A 162 0.89 -10.73 -15.44
C LEU A 162 2.10 -10.20 -16.22
N ALA A 163 2.57 -10.94 -17.22
CA ALA A 163 3.70 -10.53 -18.06
C ALA A 163 3.43 -9.26 -18.89
N THR A 164 2.17 -8.83 -19.03
CA THR A 164 1.85 -7.55 -19.69
C THR A 164 2.17 -6.34 -18.84
N GLY A 165 2.18 -6.50 -17.52
CA GLY A 165 2.27 -5.40 -16.56
C GLY A 165 1.02 -4.50 -16.50
N GLU A 166 0.02 -4.76 -17.35
CA GLU A 166 -1.21 -3.99 -17.50
C GLU A 166 -2.41 -4.88 -17.13
N LEU A 167 -3.05 -4.60 -16.00
CA LEU A 167 -4.14 -5.40 -15.47
C LEU A 167 -5.39 -4.55 -15.32
N ALA A 168 -6.56 -5.13 -15.57
CA ALA A 168 -7.83 -4.45 -15.38
C ALA A 168 -8.91 -5.40 -14.88
N CYS A 169 -9.81 -4.90 -14.06
CA CYS A 169 -11.04 -5.58 -13.70
C CYS A 169 -12.15 -4.58 -13.34
N THR A 170 -13.39 -5.08 -13.32
CA THR A 170 -14.55 -4.31 -12.86
C THR A 170 -15.15 -5.02 -11.65
N LEU A 171 -15.42 -4.28 -10.58
CA LEU A 171 -16.00 -4.79 -9.34
C LEU A 171 -17.25 -4.00 -8.95
N GLU A 172 -18.10 -4.64 -8.17
CA GLU A 172 -19.22 -3.97 -7.51
C GLU A 172 -18.71 -3.12 -6.32
N PRO A 173 -19.25 -1.91 -6.07
CA PRO A 173 -18.83 -1.04 -4.97
C PRO A 173 -19.41 -1.48 -3.62
N THR A 174 -19.12 -2.70 -3.17
CA THR A 174 -19.72 -3.33 -1.98
C THR A 174 -18.88 -3.19 -0.70
N TYR A 175 -17.63 -2.69 -0.83
CA TYR A 175 -16.69 -2.59 0.28
C TYR A 175 -16.29 -1.14 0.55
N SER A 176 -15.78 -0.87 1.76
CA SER A 176 -15.38 0.47 2.19
C SER A 176 -14.03 0.91 1.64
N TYR A 177 -13.18 -0.05 1.25
CA TYR A 177 -11.88 0.23 0.67
C TYR A 177 -11.43 -0.89 -0.27
N TYR A 178 -10.50 -0.54 -1.15
CA TYR A 178 -9.87 -1.43 -2.12
C TYR A 178 -8.40 -1.03 -2.24
N TYR A 179 -7.49 -1.99 -2.10
CA TYR A 179 -6.08 -1.76 -2.39
C TYR A 179 -5.46 -2.94 -3.12
N ILE A 180 -4.32 -2.70 -3.77
CA ILE A 180 -3.60 -3.72 -4.53
C ILE A 180 -2.51 -4.34 -3.66
N ARG A 181 -2.39 -5.66 -3.73
CA ARG A 181 -1.31 -6.44 -3.16
C ARG A 181 -0.65 -7.25 -4.27
N VAL A 182 0.66 -7.16 -4.36
CA VAL A 182 1.52 -7.90 -5.28
C VAL A 182 2.27 -9.00 -4.54
#